data_cc66528c0546dd3ddf4fb1cb52305715
#
_entry.id   cc66528c0546dd3ddf4fb1cb52305715
#
_cell.length_a   1.000
_cell.length_b   1.000
_cell.length_c   1.000
_cell.angle_alpha   90.00
_cell.angle_beta   90.00
_cell.angle_gamma   90.00
#
_symmetry.space_group_name_H-M   'P 1'
#
loop_
_entity.id
_entity.type
_entity.pdbx_description
1 polymer ?
#
loop_
_entity_poly.entity_id
_entity_poly.type
_entity_poly.pdbx_seq_one_letter_code
_entity_poly.pdbx_strand_id
1 'polypeptide(L)'
;ISRIINKHKEFRTCFNDEGVLGYWEEMIPSYTIFHKDDKSFSSIWTDYSSDFRIFYKNYEEDMRCYASVHGLLTKENIPPNIFPISGIPWTSFTGFNLNINNDGDFLLPIITCGKYFNEENKIMLPVSLQVHHSVCDGYHVSRFIEDLQELSNSCNEWLK
;
A
#
# COMPACT_ATOMS: atom_id res chain seq x y z
N ILE A 1 4.94 5.02 -1.13
CA ILE A 1 3.79 4.39 -1.81
C ILE A 1 2.59 5.31 -1.71
N SER A 2 2.03 5.59 -0.53
CA SER A 2 0.79 6.36 -0.35
C SER A 2 0.82 7.73 -1.03
N ARG A 3 1.97 8.42 -1.00
CA ARG A 3 2.15 9.71 -1.69
C ARG A 3 2.01 9.58 -3.20
N ILE A 4 2.47 8.47 -3.80
CA ILE A 4 2.36 8.22 -5.24
C ILE A 4 0.93 7.86 -5.62
N ILE A 5 0.28 6.99 -4.85
CA ILE A 5 -1.14 6.64 -5.05
C ILE A 5 -1.99 7.92 -5.04
N ASN A 6 -1.74 8.81 -4.09
CA ASN A 6 -2.46 10.07 -3.96
C ASN A 6 -2.10 11.12 -5.02
N LYS A 7 -0.97 10.96 -5.73
CA LYS A 7 -0.55 11.84 -6.82
C LYS A 7 -1.29 11.55 -8.14
N HIS A 8 -1.63 10.27 -8.41
CA HIS A 8 -2.17 9.83 -9.70
C HIS A 8 -3.61 9.29 -9.55
N LYS A 9 -4.55 9.88 -10.30
CA LYS A 9 -5.97 9.51 -10.22
C LYS A 9 -6.26 8.07 -10.66
N GLU A 10 -5.45 7.53 -11.58
CA GLU A 10 -5.59 6.18 -12.11
C GLU A 10 -5.50 5.13 -11.00
N PHE A 11 -4.65 5.35 -9.99
CA PHE A 11 -4.52 4.49 -8.83
C PHE A 11 -5.60 4.69 -7.76
N ARG A 12 -6.50 5.65 -7.95
CA ARG A 12 -7.60 5.97 -7.03
C ARG A 12 -8.98 5.73 -7.65
N THR A 13 -8.98 5.14 -8.85
CA THR A 13 -10.21 4.88 -9.63
C THR A 13 -10.94 3.68 -9.05
N CYS A 14 -12.25 3.80 -8.88
CA CYS A 14 -13.12 2.77 -8.34
C CYS A 14 -14.54 2.95 -8.86
N PHE A 15 -15.38 1.96 -8.65
CA PHE A 15 -16.82 2.08 -8.76
C PHE A 15 -17.41 2.52 -7.42
N ASN A 16 -18.46 3.34 -7.45
CA ASN A 16 -19.28 3.60 -6.28
C ASN A 16 -20.34 2.48 -6.11
N ASP A 17 -21.15 2.56 -5.06
CA ASP A 17 -22.20 1.58 -4.74
C ASP A 17 -23.28 1.47 -5.84
N GLU A 18 -23.40 2.47 -6.71
CA GLU A 18 -24.32 2.50 -7.85
C GLU A 18 -23.66 1.95 -9.14
N GLY A 19 -22.41 1.49 -9.07
CA GLY A 19 -21.65 1.00 -10.22
C GLY A 19 -21.14 2.11 -11.16
N VAL A 20 -21.11 3.36 -10.69
CA VAL A 20 -20.61 4.49 -11.48
C VAL A 20 -19.11 4.62 -11.26
N LEU A 21 -18.35 4.71 -12.36
CA LEU A 21 -16.91 4.90 -12.34
C LEU A 21 -16.55 6.32 -11.86
N GLY A 22 -15.67 6.39 -10.88
CA GLY A 22 -15.14 7.62 -10.33
C GLY A 22 -13.73 7.42 -9.77
N TYR A 23 -13.26 8.37 -8.98
CA TYR A 23 -12.01 8.22 -8.23
C TYR A 23 -12.11 8.95 -6.89
N TRP A 24 -11.44 8.41 -5.89
CA TRP A 24 -11.30 9.07 -4.60
C TRP A 24 -10.37 10.28 -4.69
N GLU A 25 -10.67 11.36 -3.99
CA GLU A 25 -9.75 12.49 -3.90
C GLU A 25 -8.50 12.14 -3.11
N GLU A 26 -8.66 11.29 -2.09
CA GLU A 26 -7.58 10.78 -1.27
C GLU A 26 -7.77 9.29 -1.00
N MET A 27 -6.66 8.55 -0.93
CA MET A 27 -6.60 7.14 -0.57
C MET A 27 -5.82 6.95 0.72
N ILE A 28 -6.32 6.07 1.57
CA ILE A 28 -5.77 5.75 2.89
C ILE A 28 -5.08 4.39 2.83
N PRO A 29 -3.81 4.26 3.26
CA PRO A 29 -3.14 2.96 3.27
C PRO A 29 -3.72 2.04 4.34
N SER A 30 -4.05 0.81 3.92
CA SER A 30 -4.35 -0.31 4.81
C SER A 30 -3.22 -1.33 4.70
N TYR A 31 -2.71 -1.80 5.83
CA TYR A 31 -1.53 -2.67 5.84
C TYR A 31 -1.64 -3.78 6.88
N THR A 32 -0.83 -4.84 6.65
CA THR A 32 -0.86 -6.05 7.48
C THR A 32 0.13 -5.98 8.64
N ILE A 33 -0.30 -6.50 9.79
CA ILE A 33 0.51 -6.72 10.99
C ILE A 33 0.58 -8.22 11.22
N PHE A 34 1.80 -8.76 11.37
CA PHE A 34 2.03 -10.17 11.63
C PHE A 34 2.14 -10.45 13.13
N HIS A 35 1.37 -11.41 13.63
CA HIS A 35 1.39 -11.89 15.01
C HIS A 35 2.30 -13.13 15.12
N LYS A 36 3.41 -12.98 15.85
CA LYS A 36 4.44 -14.04 15.93
C LYS A 36 4.02 -15.22 16.79
N ASP A 37 3.13 -15.01 17.73
CA ASP A 37 2.65 -15.99 18.72
C ASP A 37 1.80 -17.08 18.07
N ASP A 38 0.84 -16.71 17.24
CA ASP A 38 -0.10 -17.65 16.58
C ASP A 38 0.07 -17.75 15.05
N LYS A 39 1.04 -17.00 14.46
CA LYS A 39 1.33 -16.96 13.02
C LYS A 39 0.18 -16.42 12.18
N SER A 40 -0.74 -15.69 12.79
CA SER A 40 -1.81 -14.98 12.11
C SER A 40 -1.38 -13.57 11.67
N PHE A 41 -2.27 -12.87 11.00
CA PHE A 41 -2.10 -11.46 10.70
C PHE A 41 -3.42 -10.71 10.91
N SER A 42 -3.31 -9.43 11.21
CA SER A 42 -4.41 -8.46 11.17
C SER A 42 -4.13 -7.38 10.14
N SER A 43 -5.16 -6.67 9.75
CA SER A 43 -5.07 -5.50 8.88
C SER A 43 -5.63 -4.28 9.59
N ILE A 44 -4.89 -3.18 9.51
CA ILE A 44 -5.32 -1.87 10.00
C ILE A 44 -5.09 -0.81 8.91
N TRP A 45 -5.56 0.38 9.16
CA TRP A 45 -5.38 1.53 8.29
C TRP A 45 -4.90 2.73 9.10
N THR A 46 -4.19 3.66 8.46
CA THR A 46 -3.71 4.90 9.06
C THR A 46 -4.09 6.08 8.20
N ASP A 47 -4.63 7.12 8.82
CA ASP A 47 -4.96 8.37 8.15
C ASP A 47 -3.76 8.91 7.38
N TYR A 48 -3.97 9.18 6.09
CA TYR A 48 -2.94 9.71 5.23
C TYR A 48 -2.65 11.19 5.56
N SER A 49 -1.41 11.58 5.42
CA SER A 49 -0.96 12.96 5.35
C SER A 49 0.20 13.08 4.37
N SER A 50 0.22 14.14 3.58
CA SER A 50 1.37 14.46 2.71
C SER A 50 2.60 14.93 3.51
N ASP A 51 2.42 15.43 4.75
CA ASP A 51 3.50 15.64 5.71
C ASP A 51 3.84 14.30 6.38
N PHE A 52 5.06 13.82 6.12
CA PHE A 52 5.53 12.54 6.65
C PHE A 52 5.51 12.49 8.17
N ARG A 53 5.82 13.58 8.88
CA ARG A 53 5.84 13.61 10.34
C ARG A 53 4.46 13.40 10.94
N ILE A 54 3.43 13.97 10.30
CA ILE A 54 2.03 13.78 10.71
C ILE A 54 1.62 12.34 10.43
N PHE A 55 1.90 11.84 9.21
CA PHE A 55 1.59 10.46 8.84
C PHE A 55 2.29 9.46 9.77
N TYR A 56 3.57 9.67 10.06
CA TYR A 56 4.34 8.77 10.92
C TYR A 56 3.84 8.78 12.36
N LYS A 57 3.44 9.94 12.88
CA LYS A 57 2.81 10.05 14.20
C LYS A 57 1.48 9.27 14.26
N ASN A 58 0.63 9.39 13.23
CA ASN A 58 -0.62 8.63 13.13
C ASN A 58 -0.33 7.13 13.09
N TYR A 59 0.66 6.71 12.31
CA TYR A 59 1.10 5.32 12.23
C TYR A 59 1.60 4.79 13.59
N GLU A 60 2.43 5.53 14.31
CA GLU A 60 2.92 5.12 15.63
C GLU A 60 1.78 4.97 16.64
N GLU A 61 0.81 5.86 16.60
CA GLU A 61 -0.38 5.77 17.46
C GLU A 61 -1.22 4.55 17.12
N ASP A 62 -1.48 4.30 15.85
CA ASP A 62 -2.21 3.11 15.39
C ASP A 62 -1.48 1.82 15.77
N MET A 63 -0.17 1.76 15.57
CA MET A 63 0.64 0.61 15.98
C MET A 63 0.61 0.40 17.50
N ARG A 64 0.64 1.47 18.28
CA ARG A 64 0.53 1.38 19.74
C ARG A 64 -0.81 0.80 20.18
N CYS A 65 -1.91 1.17 19.50
CA CYS A 65 -3.26 0.72 19.86
C CYS A 65 -3.58 -0.68 19.33
N TYR A 66 -3.11 -1.03 18.13
CA TYR A 66 -3.63 -2.19 17.39
C TYR A 66 -2.59 -3.29 17.08
N ALA A 67 -1.27 -3.06 17.30
CA ALA A 67 -0.26 -4.05 16.93
C ALA A 67 -0.38 -5.42 17.63
N SER A 68 -1.02 -5.46 18.80
CA SER A 68 -1.25 -6.70 19.54
C SER A 68 -2.70 -7.21 19.47
N VAL A 69 -3.57 -6.56 18.71
CA VAL A 69 -4.98 -6.95 18.59
C VAL A 69 -5.12 -7.96 17.45
N HIS A 70 -5.64 -9.15 17.81
CA HIS A 70 -5.86 -10.25 16.86
C HIS A 70 -7.22 -10.13 16.19
N GLY A 71 -7.30 -10.52 14.92
CA GLY A 71 -8.50 -10.46 14.08
C GLY A 71 -8.14 -9.98 12.67
N LEU A 72 -9.06 -10.14 11.72
CA LEU A 72 -8.78 -9.77 10.33
C LEU A 72 -8.72 -8.24 10.16
N LEU A 73 -9.71 -7.53 10.66
CA LEU A 73 -9.85 -6.08 10.62
C LEU A 73 -10.03 -5.57 12.05
N THR A 74 -8.98 -5.05 12.66
CA THR A 74 -8.95 -4.77 14.09
C THR A 74 -9.20 -3.31 14.44
N LYS A 75 -9.01 -2.39 13.50
CA LYS A 75 -9.37 -0.98 13.66
C LYS A 75 -10.76 -0.75 13.06
N GLU A 76 -11.69 -0.28 13.89
CA GLU A 76 -13.10 -0.01 13.52
C GLU A 76 -13.22 1.17 12.55
N ASN A 77 -14.44 1.42 12.05
CA ASN A 77 -14.78 2.52 11.15
C ASN A 77 -13.91 2.57 9.89
N ILE A 78 -13.79 1.43 9.21
CA ILE A 78 -12.97 1.28 8.02
C ILE A 78 -13.42 2.27 6.95
N PRO A 79 -12.53 3.19 6.50
CA PRO A 79 -12.86 4.12 5.44
C PRO A 79 -13.08 3.38 4.11
N PRO A 80 -14.01 3.85 3.26
CA PRO A 80 -14.26 3.21 1.96
C PRO A 80 -13.12 3.42 0.95
N ASN A 81 -12.24 4.37 1.18
CA ASN A 81 -11.13 4.78 0.31
C ASN A 81 -9.78 4.21 0.75
N ILE A 82 -9.77 2.99 1.30
CA ILE A 82 -8.52 2.30 1.63
C ILE A 82 -7.94 1.56 0.42
N PHE A 83 -6.62 1.42 0.36
CA PHE A 83 -5.92 0.54 -0.57
C PHE A 83 -4.93 -0.38 0.18
N PRO A 84 -4.78 -1.65 -0.25
CA PRO A 84 -4.00 -2.63 0.50
C PRO A 84 -2.50 -2.53 0.21
N ILE A 85 -1.70 -2.60 1.29
CA ILE A 85 -0.26 -2.80 1.27
C ILE A 85 0.07 -4.02 2.12
N SER A 86 0.68 -5.04 1.52
CA SER A 86 1.11 -6.25 2.23
C SER A 86 2.62 -6.35 2.30
N GLY A 87 3.13 -6.96 3.38
CA GLY A 87 4.54 -7.26 3.56
C GLY A 87 4.80 -8.76 3.65
N ILE A 88 5.79 -9.27 2.90
CA ILE A 88 6.31 -10.65 3.01
C ILE A 88 7.79 -10.57 3.43
N PRO A 89 8.08 -10.25 4.71
CA PRO A 89 9.44 -9.94 5.14
C PRO A 89 10.34 -11.18 5.27
N TRP A 90 9.81 -12.36 4.99
CA TRP A 90 10.54 -13.64 5.05
C TRP A 90 11.19 -14.02 3.72
N THR A 91 10.68 -13.53 2.60
CA THR A 91 11.07 -13.95 1.26
C THR A 91 11.26 -12.76 0.34
N SER A 92 12.39 -12.74 -0.39
CA SER A 92 12.58 -11.86 -1.54
C SER A 92 11.99 -12.52 -2.79
N PHE A 93 11.58 -11.73 -3.78
CA PHE A 93 11.01 -12.23 -5.03
C PHE A 93 11.43 -11.35 -6.21
N THR A 94 11.41 -11.91 -7.40
CA THR A 94 11.57 -11.21 -8.68
C THR A 94 10.24 -11.02 -9.42
N GLY A 95 9.20 -11.69 -8.95
CA GLY A 95 7.83 -11.56 -9.44
C GLY A 95 6.86 -12.08 -8.38
N PHE A 96 5.74 -11.37 -8.22
CA PHE A 96 4.68 -11.74 -7.28
C PHE A 96 3.33 -11.31 -7.87
N ASN A 97 2.39 -12.24 -7.94
CA ASN A 97 1.05 -12.00 -8.45
C ASN A 97 0.02 -12.56 -7.46
N LEU A 98 -1.05 -11.80 -7.25
CA LEU A 98 -2.23 -12.24 -6.52
C LEU A 98 -3.35 -12.54 -7.52
N ASN A 99 -3.88 -13.74 -7.48
CA ASN A 99 -5.10 -14.06 -8.21
C ASN A 99 -6.29 -13.61 -7.36
N ILE A 100 -6.88 -12.49 -7.73
CA ILE A 100 -8.10 -12.00 -7.09
C ILE A 100 -9.28 -12.69 -7.78
N ASN A 101 -10.02 -13.46 -7.00
CA ASN A 101 -11.25 -14.06 -7.49
C ASN A 101 -12.40 -13.07 -7.24
N ASN A 102 -12.60 -12.15 -8.19
CA ASN A 102 -13.69 -11.19 -8.20
C ASN A 102 -14.25 -11.07 -9.60
N ASP A 103 -15.38 -10.39 -9.76
CA ASP A 103 -16.05 -10.16 -11.04
C ASP A 103 -15.38 -9.06 -11.90
N GLY A 104 -14.14 -8.65 -11.56
CA GLY A 104 -13.39 -7.62 -12.27
C GLY A 104 -13.65 -6.19 -11.77
N ASP A 105 -14.35 -6.04 -10.65
CA ASP A 105 -14.75 -4.72 -10.13
C ASP A 105 -13.74 -4.08 -9.19
N PHE A 106 -12.71 -4.82 -8.77
CA PHE A 106 -11.66 -4.28 -7.91
C PHE A 106 -10.59 -3.58 -8.75
N LEU A 107 -10.71 -2.25 -8.88
CA LEU A 107 -9.84 -1.43 -9.73
C LEU A 107 -8.63 -0.86 -8.98
N LEU A 108 -8.63 -0.89 -7.65
CA LEU A 108 -7.57 -0.30 -6.83
C LEU A 108 -6.27 -1.10 -6.92
N PRO A 109 -5.11 -0.44 -6.80
CA PRO A 109 -3.82 -1.11 -6.81
C PRO A 109 -3.62 -1.98 -5.57
N ILE A 110 -2.94 -3.11 -5.76
CA ILE A 110 -2.47 -3.98 -4.68
C ILE A 110 -0.95 -3.94 -4.67
N ILE A 111 -0.40 -3.62 -3.51
CA ILE A 111 1.04 -3.50 -3.33
C ILE A 111 1.53 -4.59 -2.38
N THR A 112 2.60 -5.28 -2.79
CA THR A 112 3.26 -6.26 -1.92
C THR A 112 4.75 -5.95 -1.87
N CYS A 113 5.28 -5.78 -0.66
CA CYS A 113 6.69 -5.59 -0.39
C CYS A 113 7.32 -6.91 0.09
N GLY A 114 8.42 -7.32 -0.52
CA GLY A 114 9.17 -8.50 -0.12
C GLY A 114 10.25 -8.21 0.93
N LYS A 115 11.06 -9.23 1.23
CA LYS A 115 12.24 -9.09 2.07
C LYS A 115 13.31 -8.27 1.34
N TYR A 116 13.83 -7.23 1.99
CA TYR A 116 14.96 -6.48 1.45
C TYR A 116 16.23 -7.33 1.40
N PHE A 117 17.13 -6.99 0.49
CA PHE A 117 18.43 -7.66 0.32
C PHE A 117 19.50 -6.64 -0.08
N ASN A 118 20.77 -7.01 0.03
CA ASN A 118 21.89 -6.18 -0.38
C ASN A 118 22.38 -6.63 -1.78
N GLU A 119 22.57 -5.67 -2.66
CA GLU A 119 23.14 -5.86 -3.99
C GLU A 119 24.04 -4.67 -4.32
N GLU A 120 25.30 -4.90 -4.69
CA GLU A 120 26.26 -3.86 -5.07
C GLU A 120 26.32 -2.66 -4.10
N ASN A 121 26.37 -2.94 -2.80
CA ASN A 121 26.36 -1.93 -1.72
C ASN A 121 25.06 -1.07 -1.64
N LYS A 122 23.98 -1.53 -2.25
CA LYS A 122 22.65 -0.92 -2.13
C LYS A 122 21.70 -1.84 -1.38
N ILE A 123 20.77 -1.23 -0.64
CA ILE A 123 19.65 -1.98 -0.05
C ILE A 123 18.52 -1.96 -1.07
N MET A 124 18.14 -3.16 -1.51
CA MET A 124 17.08 -3.38 -2.48
C MET A 124 15.83 -3.90 -1.78
N LEU A 125 14.67 -3.34 -2.12
CA LEU A 125 13.36 -3.80 -1.64
C LEU A 125 12.51 -4.24 -2.82
N PRO A 126 12.15 -5.53 -2.93
CA PRO A 126 11.20 -5.97 -3.95
C PRO A 126 9.83 -5.37 -3.68
N VAL A 127 9.25 -4.72 -4.68
CA VAL A 127 7.90 -4.19 -4.64
C VAL A 127 7.12 -4.70 -5.84
N SER A 128 6.03 -5.40 -5.59
CA SER A 128 5.06 -5.77 -6.61
C SER A 128 3.92 -4.78 -6.59
N LEU A 129 3.57 -4.26 -7.76
CA LEU A 129 2.40 -3.45 -8.02
C LEU A 129 1.49 -4.20 -8.98
N GLN A 130 0.29 -4.56 -8.51
CA GLN A 130 -0.76 -5.12 -9.34
C GLN A 130 -1.84 -4.08 -9.55
N VAL A 131 -2.19 -3.84 -10.81
CA VAL A 131 -3.20 -2.86 -11.21
C VAL A 131 -4.23 -3.49 -12.17
N HIS A 132 -5.41 -2.94 -12.21
CA HIS A 132 -6.43 -3.36 -13.16
C HIS A 132 -6.21 -2.67 -14.52
N HIS A 133 -6.14 -3.46 -15.61
CA HIS A 133 -5.75 -2.94 -16.94
C HIS A 133 -6.80 -2.01 -17.56
N SER A 134 -8.04 -1.99 -17.08
CA SER A 134 -9.05 -1.02 -17.55
C SER A 134 -8.79 0.42 -17.12
N VAL A 135 -7.97 0.62 -16.06
CA VAL A 135 -7.67 1.95 -15.51
C VAL A 135 -6.18 2.30 -15.53
N CYS A 136 -5.31 1.30 -15.62
CA CYS A 136 -3.87 1.47 -15.66
C CYS A 136 -3.24 0.62 -16.75
N ASP A 137 -2.29 1.17 -17.47
CA ASP A 137 -1.45 0.49 -18.45
C ASP A 137 0.05 0.54 -18.07
N GLY A 138 0.92 0.08 -18.96
CA GLY A 138 2.37 0.06 -18.74
C GLY A 138 2.96 1.44 -18.46
N TYR A 139 2.40 2.51 -19.02
CA TYR A 139 2.85 3.87 -18.76
C TYR A 139 2.62 4.26 -17.29
N HIS A 140 1.42 3.99 -16.76
CA HIS A 140 1.06 4.31 -15.37
C HIS A 140 1.92 3.51 -14.36
N VAL A 141 2.15 2.22 -14.66
CA VAL A 141 3.03 1.37 -13.85
C VAL A 141 4.47 1.89 -13.86
N SER A 142 5.00 2.27 -15.02
CA SER A 142 6.35 2.83 -15.13
C SER A 142 6.49 4.12 -14.34
N ARG A 143 5.51 5.01 -14.44
CA ARG A 143 5.47 6.26 -13.66
C ARG A 143 5.46 6.01 -12.15
N PHE A 144 4.70 5.02 -11.69
CA PHE A 144 4.70 4.64 -10.27
C PHE A 144 6.09 4.19 -9.80
N ILE A 145 6.77 3.36 -10.59
CA ILE A 145 8.10 2.83 -10.25
C ILE A 145 9.14 3.96 -10.25
N GLU A 146 9.11 4.85 -11.24
CA GLU A 146 9.98 6.02 -11.32
C GLU A 146 9.79 6.95 -10.12
N ASP A 147 8.55 7.34 -9.82
CA ASP A 147 8.22 8.18 -8.67
C ASP A 147 8.65 7.51 -7.33
N LEU A 148 8.49 6.19 -7.23
CA LEU A 148 8.90 5.45 -6.02
C LEU A 148 10.42 5.45 -5.85
N GLN A 149 11.16 5.25 -6.93
CA GLN A 149 12.61 5.29 -6.92
C GLN A 149 13.13 6.70 -6.60
N GLU A 150 12.53 7.74 -7.17
CA GLU A 150 12.88 9.14 -6.91
C GLU A 150 12.64 9.50 -5.45
N LEU A 151 11.47 9.16 -4.89
CA LEU A 151 11.18 9.37 -3.48
C LEU A 151 12.13 8.60 -2.56
N SER A 152 12.51 7.39 -2.93
CA SER A 152 13.47 6.59 -2.15
C SER A 152 14.86 7.22 -2.17
N ASN A 153 15.31 7.71 -3.32
CA ASN A 153 16.61 8.37 -3.48
C ASN A 153 16.68 9.71 -2.71
N SER A 154 15.57 10.43 -2.61
CA SER A 154 15.46 11.72 -1.92
C SER A 154 14.97 11.59 -0.47
N CYS A 155 15.00 10.40 0.14
CA CYS A 155 14.41 10.16 1.46
C CYS A 155 14.93 11.11 2.56
N ASN A 156 16.17 11.53 2.50
CA ASN A 156 16.75 12.50 3.47
C ASN A 156 16.11 13.89 3.43
N GLU A 157 15.34 14.21 2.40
CA GLU A 157 14.69 15.51 2.26
C GLU A 157 13.33 15.55 2.97
N TRP A 158 12.60 14.43 3.00
CA TRP A 158 11.24 14.36 3.51
C TRP A 158 11.10 13.54 4.81
N LEU A 159 12.15 12.85 5.26
CA LEU A 159 12.20 12.14 6.55
C LEU A 159 12.55 13.07 7.75
N LYS A 160 12.65 14.37 7.54
CA LYS A 160 13.06 15.34 8.58
C LYS A 160 11.91 15.78 9.47
#